data_723efe04101b145949d023a0919e77df
#
_entry.id   723efe04101b145949d023a0919e77df
#
_cell.length_a   1.000
_cell.length_b   1.000
_cell.length_c   1.000
_cell.angle_alpha   90.00
_cell.angle_beta   90.00
_cell.angle_gamma   90.00
#
_symmetry.space_group_name_H-M   'P 1'
#
loop_
_entity.id
_entity.type
_entity.pdbx_description
1 polymer ?
#
loop_
_entity_poly.entity_id
_entity_poly.type
_entity_poly.pdbx_seq_one_letter_code
_entity_poly.pdbx_strand_id
1 'polypeptide(L)'
;MSFRKVALLFFLAGCSSATRSAGNSGELTGAPTPQIAVEQFLRAVNAKDLQAMSTVFGTNKGPARETMDRAELEKREIILACYFNSDSSRILGESSGTQGHREVRVELKKGNLTRQTTFYAIRGPGDRWYVDNMDIAAVRDFCGNPGTGR
;
A
#
# COMPACT_ATOMS: atom_id res chain seq x y z
N MET A 1 -26.05 -60.13 -48.35
CA MET A 1 -25.31 -58.85 -48.64
C MET A 1 -25.75 -57.83 -47.66
N SER A 2 -24.94 -57.65 -46.63
CA SER A 2 -25.26 -56.72 -45.45
C SER A 2 -24.51 -55.45 -45.67
N PHE A 3 -25.23 -54.35 -45.84
CA PHE A 3 -24.66 -53.02 -45.80
C PHE A 3 -24.63 -52.54 -44.35
N ARG A 4 -23.44 -52.49 -43.71
CA ARG A 4 -23.23 -51.89 -42.41
C ARG A 4 -23.08 -50.40 -42.62
N LYS A 5 -24.09 -49.65 -42.17
CA LYS A 5 -24.04 -48.19 -42.06
C LYS A 5 -23.18 -47.82 -40.85
N VAL A 6 -22.02 -47.21 -41.10
CA VAL A 6 -21.19 -46.60 -40.10
C VAL A 6 -21.74 -45.20 -39.81
N ALA A 7 -22.26 -44.98 -38.62
CA ALA A 7 -22.69 -43.68 -38.15
C ALA A 7 -21.47 -42.94 -37.61
N LEU A 8 -21.10 -41.86 -38.27
CA LEU A 8 -20.02 -40.97 -37.85
C LEU A 8 -20.59 -39.96 -36.83
N LEU A 9 -20.27 -40.14 -35.58
CA LEU A 9 -20.60 -39.20 -34.52
C LEU A 9 -19.62 -38.03 -34.53
N PHE A 10 -20.09 -36.88 -34.99
CA PHE A 10 -19.36 -35.61 -34.85
C PHE A 10 -19.52 -35.10 -33.39
N PHE A 11 -18.44 -35.19 -32.62
CA PHE A 11 -18.33 -34.46 -31.35
C PHE A 11 -18.04 -32.99 -31.64
N LEU A 12 -19.03 -32.14 -31.50
CA LEU A 12 -18.86 -30.70 -31.43
C LEU A 12 -18.28 -30.32 -30.04
N ALA A 13 -16.98 -30.12 -29.98
CA ALA A 13 -16.34 -29.52 -28.84
C ALA A 13 -16.74 -28.05 -28.76
N GLY A 14 -17.73 -27.75 -27.92
CA GLY A 14 -18.10 -26.40 -27.59
C GLY A 14 -16.99 -25.73 -26.75
N CYS A 15 -16.22 -24.84 -27.37
CA CYS A 15 -15.38 -23.90 -26.66
C CYS A 15 -16.28 -22.93 -25.88
N SER A 16 -16.50 -23.19 -24.60
CA SER A 16 -17.07 -22.21 -23.68
C SER A 16 -16.06 -21.10 -23.52
N SER A 17 -16.21 -20.03 -24.30
CA SER A 17 -15.56 -18.76 -24.04
C SER A 17 -16.08 -18.23 -22.71
N ALA A 18 -15.35 -18.47 -21.63
CA ALA A 18 -15.59 -17.78 -20.38
C ALA A 18 -15.39 -16.29 -20.64
N THR A 19 -16.49 -15.58 -20.83
CA THR A 19 -16.52 -14.12 -20.82
C THR A 19 -16.04 -13.72 -19.44
N ARG A 20 -14.74 -13.39 -19.31
CA ARG A 20 -14.26 -12.65 -18.17
C ARG A 20 -15.01 -11.33 -18.21
N SER A 21 -16.02 -11.21 -17.38
CA SER A 21 -16.55 -9.91 -17.00
C SER A 21 -15.35 -9.10 -16.55
N ALA A 22 -14.97 -8.11 -17.34
CA ALA A 22 -14.14 -7.01 -16.88
C ALA A 22 -14.99 -6.25 -15.86
N GLY A 23 -15.22 -6.86 -14.70
CA GLY A 23 -15.62 -6.15 -13.51
C GLY A 23 -14.52 -5.14 -13.29
N ASN A 24 -14.90 -3.89 -13.24
CA ASN A 24 -14.10 -2.78 -12.80
C ASN A 24 -13.41 -3.21 -11.50
N SER A 25 -12.25 -3.84 -11.61
CA SER A 25 -11.37 -4.08 -10.47
C SER A 25 -10.77 -2.73 -10.14
N GLY A 26 -11.57 -1.88 -9.52
CA GLY A 26 -11.07 -0.73 -8.81
C GLY A 26 -9.93 -1.27 -7.96
N GLU A 27 -8.71 -0.82 -8.23
CA GLU A 27 -7.53 -1.23 -7.49
C GLU A 27 -7.85 -1.15 -6.00
N LEU A 28 -7.67 -2.28 -5.31
CA LEU A 28 -8.01 -2.36 -3.90
C LEU A 28 -7.09 -1.43 -3.11
N THR A 29 -7.65 -0.34 -2.61
CA THR A 29 -6.90 0.64 -1.81
C THR A 29 -6.96 0.32 -0.33
N GLY A 30 -6.01 0.87 0.44
CA GLY A 30 -5.88 0.57 1.85
C GLY A 30 -5.43 -0.86 2.11
N ALA A 31 -5.39 -1.25 3.36
CA ALA A 31 -4.91 -2.56 3.82
C ALA A 31 -5.91 -3.25 4.75
N PRO A 32 -5.84 -4.58 4.91
CA PRO A 32 -6.75 -5.29 5.80
C PRO A 32 -6.48 -5.02 7.28
N THR A 33 -5.26 -4.63 7.66
CA THR A 33 -4.90 -4.31 9.05
C THR A 33 -4.03 -3.06 9.13
N PRO A 34 -3.96 -2.39 10.29
CA PRO A 34 -3.08 -1.24 10.49
C PRO A 34 -1.62 -1.52 10.21
N GLN A 35 -1.11 -2.67 10.67
CA GLN A 35 0.29 -3.06 10.45
C GLN A 35 0.59 -3.26 8.96
N ILE A 36 -0.29 -3.94 8.23
CA ILE A 36 -0.12 -4.15 6.78
C ILE A 36 -0.17 -2.81 6.04
N ALA A 37 -1.02 -1.86 6.47
CA ALA A 37 -1.04 -0.52 5.88
C ALA A 37 0.33 0.17 6.00
N VAL A 38 0.94 0.12 7.17
CA VAL A 38 2.27 0.70 7.41
C VAL A 38 3.35 -0.03 6.62
N GLU A 39 3.32 -1.37 6.56
CA GLU A 39 4.27 -2.15 5.76
C GLU A 39 4.18 -1.84 4.27
N GLN A 40 2.96 -1.73 3.73
CA GLN A 40 2.74 -1.36 2.33
C GLN A 40 3.23 0.06 2.04
N PHE A 41 2.94 1.01 2.94
CA PHE A 41 3.42 2.39 2.84
C PHE A 41 4.95 2.44 2.80
N LEU A 42 5.63 1.80 3.74
CA LEU A 42 7.10 1.78 3.81
C LEU A 42 7.73 1.08 2.60
N ARG A 43 7.11 0.03 2.09
CA ARG A 43 7.54 -0.64 0.86
C ARG A 43 7.45 0.30 -0.34
N ALA A 44 6.34 1.02 -0.48
CA ALA A 44 6.14 2.00 -1.55
C ALA A 44 7.14 3.16 -1.46
N VAL A 45 7.39 3.66 -0.25
CA VAL A 45 8.43 4.67 0.04
C VAL A 45 9.80 4.21 -0.44
N ASN A 46 10.21 3.01 -0.05
CA ASN A 46 11.52 2.47 -0.40
C ASN A 46 11.66 2.18 -1.91
N ALA A 47 10.55 1.84 -2.57
CA ALA A 47 10.47 1.69 -4.03
C ALA A 47 10.39 3.05 -4.77
N LYS A 48 10.19 4.16 -4.05
CA LYS A 48 9.87 5.49 -4.61
C LYS A 48 8.64 5.47 -5.52
N ASP A 49 7.68 4.62 -5.21
CA ASP A 49 6.45 4.42 -5.94
C ASP A 49 5.32 5.29 -5.34
N LEU A 50 5.20 6.52 -5.84
CA LEU A 50 4.18 7.47 -5.37
C LEU A 50 2.76 6.97 -5.66
N GLN A 51 2.55 6.20 -6.73
CA GLN A 51 1.24 5.63 -7.03
C GLN A 51 0.85 4.59 -5.97
N ALA A 52 1.76 3.70 -5.60
CA ALA A 52 1.53 2.74 -4.52
C ALA A 52 1.36 3.44 -3.16
N MET A 53 2.14 4.50 -2.88
CA MET A 53 1.95 5.31 -1.66
C MET A 53 0.52 5.87 -1.59
N SER A 54 0.03 6.47 -2.68
CA SER A 54 -1.30 7.09 -2.77
C SER A 54 -2.47 6.13 -2.57
N THR A 55 -2.24 4.82 -2.68
CA THR A 55 -3.28 3.79 -2.45
C THR A 55 -3.47 3.44 -0.99
N VAL A 56 -2.45 3.64 -0.16
CA VAL A 56 -2.44 3.25 1.25
C VAL A 56 -2.28 4.44 2.20
N PHE A 57 -1.77 5.57 1.71
CA PHE A 57 -1.83 6.87 2.40
C PHE A 57 -3.23 7.47 2.21
N GLY A 58 -3.86 7.90 3.31
CA GLY A 58 -5.23 8.40 3.23
C GLY A 58 -5.83 8.71 4.59
N THR A 59 -7.15 8.86 4.61
CA THR A 59 -7.92 9.22 5.79
C THR A 59 -9.11 8.25 5.97
N ASN A 60 -9.94 8.51 6.95
CA ASN A 60 -11.23 7.80 7.11
C ASN A 60 -12.19 7.98 5.92
N LYS A 61 -11.87 8.87 4.98
CA LYS A 61 -12.63 9.06 3.72
C LYS A 61 -12.12 8.20 2.57
N GLY A 62 -10.97 7.57 2.73
CA GLY A 62 -10.34 6.71 1.73
C GLY A 62 -8.93 7.16 1.35
N PRO A 63 -8.40 6.64 0.22
CA PRO A 63 -7.04 6.90 -0.21
C PRO A 63 -6.84 8.37 -0.60
N ALA A 64 -5.66 8.90 -0.32
CA ALA A 64 -5.31 10.29 -0.57
C ALA A 64 -5.48 10.71 -2.04
N ARG A 65 -5.22 9.78 -2.97
CA ARG A 65 -5.40 10.04 -4.41
C ARG A 65 -6.83 10.38 -4.83
N GLU A 66 -7.83 10.02 -4.03
CA GLU A 66 -9.25 10.31 -4.28
C GLU A 66 -9.75 11.53 -3.51
N THR A 67 -9.03 11.93 -2.46
CA THR A 67 -9.50 12.95 -1.51
C THR A 67 -8.65 14.21 -1.49
N MET A 68 -7.51 14.20 -2.17
CA MET A 68 -6.54 15.30 -2.19
C MET A 68 -6.23 15.75 -3.62
N ASP A 69 -5.91 17.02 -3.80
CA ASP A 69 -5.37 17.52 -5.08
C ASP A 69 -4.10 16.78 -5.44
N ARG A 70 -3.96 16.41 -6.71
CA ARG A 70 -2.85 15.57 -7.19
C ARG A 70 -1.48 16.22 -6.96
N ALA A 71 -1.34 17.50 -7.24
CA ALA A 71 -0.06 18.17 -7.10
C ALA A 71 0.34 18.36 -5.63
N GLU A 72 -0.64 18.57 -4.76
CA GLU A 72 -0.43 18.62 -3.31
C GLU A 72 -0.04 17.25 -2.77
N LEU A 73 -0.72 16.20 -3.19
CA LEU A 73 -0.42 14.82 -2.79
C LEU A 73 1.01 14.44 -3.19
N GLU A 74 1.39 14.66 -4.44
CA GLU A 74 2.72 14.34 -4.95
C GLU A 74 3.82 15.03 -4.14
N LYS A 75 3.66 16.31 -3.81
CA LYS A 75 4.60 17.03 -2.93
C LYS A 75 4.72 16.39 -1.56
N ARG A 76 3.61 16.02 -0.94
CA ARG A 76 3.60 15.35 0.36
C ARG A 76 4.31 14.00 0.29
N GLU A 77 4.01 13.19 -0.70
CA GLU A 77 4.61 11.86 -0.87
C GLU A 77 6.12 11.93 -1.09
N ILE A 78 6.60 12.91 -1.89
CA ILE A 78 8.03 13.14 -2.08
C ILE A 78 8.72 13.48 -0.76
N ILE A 79 8.10 14.34 0.06
CA ILE A 79 8.62 14.71 1.37
C ILE A 79 8.63 13.49 2.31
N LEU A 80 7.53 12.75 2.38
CA LEU A 80 7.43 11.56 3.20
C LEU A 80 8.42 10.48 2.78
N ALA A 81 8.62 10.30 1.46
CA ALA A 81 9.61 9.38 0.94
C ALA A 81 11.04 9.73 1.36
N CYS A 82 11.37 11.03 1.48
CA CYS A 82 12.66 11.45 2.01
C CYS A 82 12.86 11.02 3.48
N TYR A 83 11.86 11.27 4.32
CA TYR A 83 11.95 11.00 5.76
C TYR A 83 11.86 9.51 6.11
N PHE A 84 11.10 8.73 5.38
CA PHE A 84 10.82 7.33 5.73
C PHE A 84 11.56 6.30 4.87
N ASN A 85 12.34 6.74 3.87
CA ASN A 85 13.23 5.83 3.14
C ASN A 85 14.28 5.24 4.10
N SER A 86 14.36 3.92 4.13
CA SER A 86 15.19 3.18 5.08
C SER A 86 15.71 1.89 4.47
N ASP A 87 16.85 1.42 4.96
CA ASP A 87 17.46 0.16 4.52
C ASP A 87 16.67 -1.04 5.04
N SER A 88 16.09 -0.90 6.24
CA SER A 88 15.19 -1.91 6.82
C SER A 88 14.19 -1.28 7.79
N SER A 89 13.06 -1.97 7.95
CA SER A 89 12.01 -1.61 8.89
C SER A 89 11.52 -2.82 9.67
N ARG A 90 11.09 -2.60 10.91
CA ARG A 90 10.54 -3.63 11.78
C ARG A 90 9.39 -3.08 12.60
N ILE A 91 8.22 -3.72 12.54
CA ILE A 91 7.10 -3.40 13.42
C ILE A 91 7.47 -3.81 14.85
N LEU A 92 7.32 -2.90 15.80
CA LEU A 92 7.59 -3.12 17.23
C LEU A 92 6.33 -3.46 18.00
N GLY A 93 5.18 -2.99 17.54
CA GLY A 93 3.90 -3.23 18.19
C GLY A 93 2.81 -2.30 17.70
N GLU A 94 1.60 -2.59 18.11
CA GLU A 94 0.39 -1.84 17.79
C GLU A 94 -0.40 -1.58 19.07
N SER A 95 -0.98 -0.39 19.18
CA SER A 95 -1.84 0.01 20.29
C SER A 95 -3.02 0.85 19.82
N SER A 96 -4.02 1.00 20.67
CA SER A 96 -5.11 1.93 20.40
C SER A 96 -4.64 3.35 20.58
N GLY A 97 -4.93 4.19 19.59
CA GLY A 97 -4.73 5.63 19.65
C GLY A 97 -6.03 6.38 19.94
N THR A 98 -6.01 7.68 19.73
CA THR A 98 -7.17 8.55 19.88
C THR A 98 -7.98 8.64 18.57
N GLN A 99 -9.23 9.05 18.66
CA GLN A 99 -10.10 9.33 17.49
C GLN A 99 -10.20 8.18 16.48
N GLY A 100 -10.15 6.92 16.95
CA GLY A 100 -10.26 5.75 16.09
C GLY A 100 -8.96 5.34 15.38
N HIS A 101 -7.85 6.02 15.65
CA HIS A 101 -6.54 5.63 15.14
C HIS A 101 -6.01 4.38 15.84
N ARG A 102 -5.19 3.64 15.11
CA ARG A 102 -4.27 2.64 15.64
C ARG A 102 -2.85 3.19 15.51
N GLU A 103 -2.09 3.09 16.57
CA GLU A 103 -0.70 3.50 16.62
C GLU A 103 0.18 2.29 16.36
N VAL A 104 0.96 2.35 15.27
CA VAL A 104 1.89 1.30 14.89
C VAL A 104 3.30 1.83 15.08
N ARG A 105 4.02 1.27 16.06
CA ARG A 105 5.41 1.64 16.34
C ARG A 105 6.33 0.84 15.43
N VAL A 106 7.29 1.54 14.82
CA VAL A 106 8.22 0.98 13.85
C VAL A 106 9.64 1.39 14.19
N GLU A 107 10.56 0.46 14.07
CA GLU A 107 12.00 0.74 14.03
C GLU A 107 12.46 0.81 12.58
N LEU A 108 13.14 1.89 12.24
CA LEU A 108 13.74 2.12 10.93
C LEU A 108 15.26 2.20 11.06
N LYS A 109 15.97 1.59 10.11
CA LYS A 109 17.43 1.68 10.01
C LYS A 109 17.84 2.30 8.69
N LYS A 110 18.75 3.26 8.74
CA LYS A 110 19.32 3.92 7.55
C LYS A 110 20.79 4.21 7.81
N GLY A 111 21.68 3.52 7.10
CA GLY A 111 23.11 3.57 7.39
C GLY A 111 23.38 3.19 8.85
N ASN A 112 24.04 4.07 9.57
CA ASN A 112 24.35 3.90 11.00
C ASN A 112 23.24 4.38 11.94
N LEU A 113 22.16 4.94 11.40
CA LEU A 113 21.08 5.48 12.19
C LEU A 113 20.01 4.40 12.44
N THR A 114 19.56 4.31 13.69
CA THR A 114 18.37 3.55 14.07
C THR A 114 17.41 4.49 14.78
N ARG A 115 16.17 4.54 14.31
CA ARG A 115 15.12 5.41 14.86
C ARG A 115 13.84 4.63 15.07
N GLN A 116 13.12 4.98 16.10
CA GLN A 116 11.76 4.50 16.32
C GLN A 116 10.79 5.63 16.05
N THR A 117 9.75 5.33 15.30
CA THR A 117 8.71 6.29 14.94
C THR A 117 7.33 5.64 15.08
N THR A 118 6.29 6.45 15.12
CA THR A 118 4.91 5.97 15.19
C THR A 118 4.16 6.38 13.94
N PHE A 119 3.48 5.41 13.34
CA PHE A 119 2.51 5.62 12.28
C PHE A 119 1.11 5.54 12.86
N TYR A 120 0.24 6.40 12.39
CA TYR A 120 -1.16 6.45 12.78
C TYR A 120 -1.99 5.93 11.61
N ALA A 121 -2.66 4.81 11.82
CA ALA A 121 -3.54 4.23 10.83
C ALA A 121 -5.00 4.42 11.23
N ILE A 122 -5.85 4.73 10.25
CA ILE A 122 -7.28 4.94 10.45
C ILE A 122 -8.09 4.04 9.52
N ARG A 123 -9.25 3.60 10.02
CA ARG A 123 -10.18 2.81 9.23
C ARG A 123 -11.01 3.71 8.32
N GLY A 124 -11.07 3.36 7.04
CA GLY A 124 -11.84 4.04 6.02
C GLY A 124 -12.86 3.12 5.35
N PRO A 125 -13.31 3.47 4.13
CA PRO A 125 -14.32 2.72 3.39
C PRO A 125 -13.93 1.26 3.19
N GLY A 126 -14.92 0.36 3.19
CA GLY A 126 -14.74 -1.07 2.98
C GLY A 126 -13.94 -1.77 4.07
N ASP A 127 -13.93 -1.23 5.30
CA ASP A 127 -13.14 -1.76 6.42
C ASP A 127 -11.63 -1.81 6.13
N ARG A 128 -11.15 -0.92 5.26
CA ARG A 128 -9.74 -0.84 4.90
C ARG A 128 -9.01 0.18 5.79
N TRP A 129 -7.74 -0.09 6.05
CA TRP A 129 -6.88 0.77 6.85
C TRP A 129 -5.95 1.59 5.97
N TYR A 130 -5.81 2.86 6.34
CA TYR A 130 -4.95 3.84 5.66
C TYR A 130 -3.98 4.44 6.66
N VAL A 131 -2.76 4.71 6.22
CA VAL A 131 -1.82 5.54 6.98
C VAL A 131 -2.28 6.99 6.85
N ASP A 132 -2.67 7.59 7.97
CA ASP A 132 -3.24 8.95 8.03
C ASP A 132 -2.21 9.97 8.48
N ASN A 133 -1.35 9.59 9.42
CA ASN A 133 -0.32 10.46 9.97
C ASN A 133 0.88 9.65 10.45
N MET A 134 1.98 10.35 10.73
CA MET A 134 3.22 9.75 11.22
C MET A 134 4.10 10.75 11.97
N ASP A 135 4.89 10.27 12.93
CA ASP A 135 5.84 11.10 13.66
C ASP A 135 7.11 11.33 12.83
N ILE A 136 7.12 12.40 12.04
CA ILE A 136 8.26 12.81 11.22
C ILE A 136 9.43 13.32 12.09
N ALA A 137 9.14 13.90 13.25
CA ALA A 137 10.18 14.47 14.12
C ALA A 137 11.17 13.39 14.59
N ALA A 138 10.67 12.17 14.79
CA ALA A 138 11.48 11.03 15.21
C ALA A 138 12.53 10.59 14.16
N VAL A 139 12.33 10.92 12.89
CA VAL A 139 13.18 10.50 11.75
C VAL A 139 13.73 11.69 10.95
N ARG A 140 13.68 12.90 11.50
CA ARG A 140 14.06 14.12 10.77
C ARG A 140 15.48 14.09 10.18
N ASP A 141 16.39 13.35 10.79
CA ASP A 141 17.77 13.19 10.31
C ASP A 141 17.92 12.21 9.14
N PHE A 142 16.89 11.44 8.82
CA PHE A 142 16.87 10.57 7.64
C PHE A 142 16.75 11.35 6.33
N CYS A 143 16.13 12.54 6.36
CA CYS A 143 16.02 13.46 5.24
C CYS A 143 17.07 14.59 5.29
N GLY A 144 17.99 14.53 6.20
CA GLY A 144 19.13 15.48 6.27
C GLY A 144 20.14 15.22 5.17
N ASN A 145 20.86 16.27 4.79
CA ASN A 145 21.83 16.30 3.69
C ASN A 145 22.81 15.11 3.75
N PRO A 146 22.95 14.28 2.69
CA PRO A 146 23.98 13.25 2.66
C PRO A 146 25.39 13.82 2.39
N GLY A 147 25.67 15.05 2.82
CA GLY A 147 26.82 15.81 2.36
C GLY A 147 27.75 16.39 3.42
N THR A 148 27.70 15.97 4.67
CA THR A 148 28.70 16.39 5.68
C THR A 148 29.24 15.19 6.47
N GLY A 149 29.63 14.14 5.76
CA GLY A 149 30.58 13.17 6.27
C GLY A 149 31.99 13.67 5.95
N ARG A 150 32.61 14.39 6.86
CA ARG A 150 34.08 14.49 6.97
C ARG A 150 34.50 13.73 8.19
#